data_dbfe49994608ad4d22f6397357ac8ce2
#
_entry.id   dbfe49994608ad4d22f6397357ac8ce2
#
_cell.length_a   1.000
_cell.length_b   1.000
_cell.length_c   1.000
_cell.angle_alpha   90.00
_cell.angle_beta   90.00
_cell.angle_gamma   90.00
#
_symmetry.space_group_name_H-M   'P 1'
#
loop_
_entity.id
_entity.type
_entity.pdbx_description
1 polymer ?
#
loop_
_entity_poly.entity_id
_entity_poly.type
_entity_poly.pdbx_seq_one_letter_code
_entity_poly.pdbx_strand_id
1 'polypeptide(L)'
;MQIGIDSFAAAISDPATGLTLSPVERMHHLLEEIELADRVGLDVFGIGEHHRAEFLDSAPVVILSAAATRTENIRLTSAVTVLSASDPVRVFQEFATLDLISRGRAEIVAGRGSFIESYPLFGLRLEDYDSLFVEKLDLLLKIRASTQVHWSGRHRAALTGQAIYPRPLQDPLPIWVGVGGTPESFVRAGMLGLPLMVAIIGGEPKRFRPLIDLYREAGRRAGHSPERLTVGLHSVGFLAETTDEAAEIFFPGYAHTFTEIGKERGWPAATRAQFDALRGPTGALLIGDAKTVAKKILYVNEVLGGISRVTFQMGVSTLPHRKMLNAIEILGTVVAPIVRNEFGVTTVRS
;
A
#
# COMPACT_ATOMS: atom_id res chain seq x y z
N MET A 1 0.19 -12.57 11.25
CA MET A 1 -0.17 -11.30 10.55
C MET A 1 1.11 -10.67 10.02
N GLN A 2 1.13 -10.21 8.77
CA GLN A 2 2.23 -9.45 8.18
C GLN A 2 2.11 -7.98 8.57
N ILE A 3 3.25 -7.34 8.87
CA ILE A 3 3.32 -5.92 9.23
C ILE A 3 4.37 -5.25 8.35
N GLY A 4 4.01 -4.10 7.78
CA GLY A 4 4.89 -3.39 6.87
C GLY A 4 4.63 -1.89 6.79
N ILE A 5 5.30 -1.26 5.85
CA ILE A 5 5.25 0.17 5.62
C ILE A 5 4.90 0.43 4.15
N ASP A 6 4.13 1.49 3.92
CA ASP A 6 3.95 2.07 2.59
C ASP A 6 4.49 3.51 2.59
N SER A 7 5.22 3.88 1.54
CA SER A 7 5.74 5.22 1.35
C SER A 7 5.34 5.78 -0.01
N PHE A 8 5.02 7.06 -0.02
CA PHE A 8 4.76 7.83 -1.24
C PHE A 8 5.94 8.75 -1.57
N ALA A 9 7.09 8.52 -0.92
CA ALA A 9 8.29 9.34 -1.09
C ALA A 9 8.00 10.85 -1.00
N ALA A 10 7.17 11.25 -0.02
CA ALA A 10 6.72 12.63 0.11
C ALA A 10 7.90 13.60 0.23
N ALA A 11 7.87 14.66 -0.60
CA ALA A 11 8.83 15.76 -0.64
C ALA A 11 8.18 17.09 -0.18
N ILE A 12 7.13 17.00 0.63
CA ILE A 12 6.40 18.15 1.19
C ILE A 12 7.19 18.66 2.39
N SER A 13 7.46 19.98 2.41
CA SER A 13 8.16 20.61 3.56
C SER A 13 7.41 20.36 4.86
N ASP A 14 8.15 20.11 5.94
CA ASP A 14 7.56 20.02 7.27
C ASP A 14 7.04 21.41 7.70
N PRO A 15 5.73 21.57 7.90
CA PRO A 15 5.16 22.87 8.23
C PRO A 15 5.51 23.35 9.66
N ALA A 16 5.96 22.47 10.54
CA ALA A 16 6.34 22.84 11.91
C ALA A 16 7.77 23.39 11.98
N THR A 17 8.69 22.83 11.19
CA THR A 17 10.11 23.17 11.25
C THR A 17 10.64 23.88 10.00
N GLY A 18 9.87 23.87 8.90
CA GLY A 18 10.33 24.34 7.59
C GLY A 18 11.34 23.40 6.92
N LEU A 19 11.59 22.23 7.49
CA LEU A 19 12.54 21.26 6.95
C LEU A 19 12.11 20.83 5.54
N THR A 20 13.01 21.03 4.58
CA THR A 20 12.84 20.60 3.19
C THR A 20 14.05 19.76 2.80
N LEU A 21 13.82 18.61 2.22
CA LEU A 21 14.88 17.78 1.66
C LEU A 21 14.96 17.97 0.15
N SER A 22 16.16 17.94 -0.39
CA SER A 22 16.30 17.79 -1.83
C SER A 22 15.74 16.42 -2.29
N PRO A 23 15.28 16.29 -3.55
CA PRO A 23 14.83 15.01 -4.07
C PRO A 23 15.89 13.90 -3.91
N VAL A 24 17.17 14.22 -4.06
CA VAL A 24 18.27 13.28 -3.89
C VAL A 24 18.36 12.79 -2.46
N GLU A 25 18.35 13.69 -1.48
CA GLU A 25 18.39 13.34 -0.04
C GLU A 25 17.14 12.53 0.35
N ARG A 26 15.95 12.93 -0.11
CA ARG A 26 14.71 12.19 0.19
C ARG A 26 14.76 10.77 -0.36
N MET A 27 15.26 10.57 -1.57
CA MET A 27 15.40 9.24 -2.16
C MET A 27 16.44 8.38 -1.43
N HIS A 28 17.54 8.99 -0.98
CA HIS A 28 18.55 8.31 -0.18
C HIS A 28 17.97 7.84 1.18
N HIS A 29 17.27 8.74 1.87
CA HIS A 29 16.56 8.40 3.11
C HIS A 29 15.52 7.29 2.92
N LEU A 30 14.78 7.30 1.80
CA LEU A 30 13.79 6.25 1.53
C LEU A 30 14.45 4.87 1.41
N LEU A 31 15.60 4.77 0.74
CA LEU A 31 16.31 3.51 0.63
C LEU A 31 16.85 3.03 2.00
N GLU A 32 17.31 3.94 2.86
CA GLU A 32 17.71 3.62 4.24
C GLU A 32 16.51 3.17 5.09
N GLU A 33 15.35 3.78 4.91
CA GLU A 33 14.08 3.37 5.56
C GLU A 33 13.71 1.93 5.18
N ILE A 34 13.85 1.56 3.90
CA ILE A 34 13.57 0.20 3.41
C ILE A 34 14.58 -0.81 3.96
N GLU A 35 15.88 -0.47 3.96
CA GLU A 35 16.92 -1.31 4.53
C GLU A 35 16.71 -1.56 6.04
N LEU A 36 16.33 -0.52 6.78
CA LEU A 36 16.02 -0.66 8.20
C LEU A 36 14.78 -1.53 8.40
N ALA A 37 13.72 -1.34 7.61
CA ALA A 37 12.51 -2.15 7.67
C ALA A 37 12.79 -3.65 7.49
N ASP A 38 13.66 -4.01 6.53
CA ASP A 38 14.12 -5.39 6.35
C ASP A 38 14.91 -5.90 7.58
N ARG A 39 15.85 -5.11 8.05
CA ARG A 39 16.74 -5.46 9.17
C ARG A 39 15.99 -5.67 10.48
N VAL A 40 14.94 -4.87 10.76
CA VAL A 40 14.12 -5.01 11.97
C VAL A 40 13.01 -6.05 11.83
N GLY A 41 12.91 -6.69 10.67
CA GLY A 41 12.03 -7.84 10.45
C GLY A 41 10.60 -7.50 10.13
N LEU A 42 10.35 -6.39 9.46
CA LEU A 42 9.08 -6.13 8.82
C LEU A 42 8.89 -7.04 7.60
N ASP A 43 7.64 -7.32 7.26
CA ASP A 43 7.31 -8.33 6.25
C ASP A 43 7.20 -7.75 4.84
N VAL A 44 6.82 -6.47 4.71
CA VAL A 44 6.55 -5.85 3.40
C VAL A 44 6.84 -4.36 3.41
N PHE A 45 7.36 -3.85 2.29
CA PHE A 45 7.49 -2.42 2.01
C PHE A 45 6.86 -2.09 0.66
N GLY A 46 5.93 -1.14 0.66
CA GLY A 46 5.20 -0.68 -0.52
C GLY A 46 5.61 0.72 -0.95
N ILE A 47 5.69 0.92 -2.27
CA ILE A 47 5.90 2.24 -2.88
C ILE A 47 4.66 2.62 -3.67
N GLY A 48 4.13 3.84 -3.41
CA GLY A 48 3.02 4.41 -4.15
C GLY A 48 3.36 4.72 -5.61
N GLU A 49 2.36 5.22 -6.35
CA GLU A 49 2.56 5.77 -7.70
C GLU A 49 1.74 7.06 -7.82
N HIS A 50 2.45 8.18 -7.87
CA HIS A 50 1.87 9.51 -7.98
C HIS A 50 2.63 10.34 -9.02
N HIS A 51 1.92 11.19 -9.75
CA HIS A 51 2.47 12.05 -10.80
C HIS A 51 2.29 13.53 -10.42
N ARG A 52 2.75 13.88 -9.21
CA ARG A 52 2.60 15.20 -8.58
C ARG A 52 3.94 15.67 -8.01
N ALA A 53 4.09 16.99 -7.88
CA ALA A 53 5.32 17.60 -7.35
C ALA A 53 5.60 17.20 -5.89
N GLU A 54 4.56 16.86 -5.12
CA GLU A 54 4.65 16.50 -3.71
C GLU A 54 5.24 15.12 -3.46
N PHE A 55 5.32 14.25 -4.48
CA PHE A 55 5.74 12.86 -4.35
C PHE A 55 6.82 12.49 -5.37
N LEU A 56 7.78 11.68 -4.94
CA LEU A 56 8.92 11.26 -5.78
C LEU A 56 8.78 9.79 -6.24
N ASP A 57 7.57 9.26 -6.27
CA ASP A 57 7.26 7.83 -6.46
C ASP A 57 6.60 7.51 -7.81
N SER A 58 6.75 8.38 -8.83
CA SER A 58 6.13 8.17 -10.15
C SER A 58 6.62 6.92 -10.90
N ALA A 59 7.72 6.31 -10.46
CA ALA A 59 8.29 5.09 -11.03
C ALA A 59 8.62 4.06 -9.92
N PRO A 60 7.59 3.48 -9.25
CA PRO A 60 7.78 2.67 -8.05
C PRO A 60 8.72 1.49 -8.25
N VAL A 61 8.67 0.81 -9.40
CA VAL A 61 9.50 -0.38 -9.66
C VAL A 61 10.99 -0.03 -9.73
N VAL A 62 11.36 1.18 -10.14
CA VAL A 62 12.76 1.64 -10.15
C VAL A 62 13.29 1.74 -8.70
N ILE A 63 12.49 2.32 -7.80
CA ILE A 63 12.81 2.43 -6.37
C ILE A 63 12.90 1.03 -5.74
N LEU A 64 11.90 0.19 -5.99
CA LEU A 64 11.85 -1.18 -5.48
C LEU A 64 13.02 -2.03 -5.98
N SER A 65 13.47 -1.83 -7.23
CA SER A 65 14.63 -2.54 -7.77
C SER A 65 15.95 -2.12 -7.09
N ALA A 66 16.10 -0.84 -6.77
CA ALA A 66 17.23 -0.36 -5.97
C ALA A 66 17.19 -0.95 -4.55
N ALA A 67 16.02 -0.99 -3.91
CA ALA A 67 15.82 -1.59 -2.60
C ALA A 67 16.08 -3.12 -2.61
N ALA A 68 15.70 -3.82 -3.68
CA ALA A 68 15.89 -5.26 -3.80
C ALA A 68 17.37 -5.71 -3.68
N THR A 69 18.29 -4.86 -4.10
CA THR A 69 19.74 -5.13 -3.99
C THR A 69 20.34 -4.83 -2.62
N ARG A 70 19.57 -4.16 -1.74
CA ARG A 70 19.96 -3.73 -0.41
C ARG A 70 19.27 -4.48 0.72
N THR A 71 18.32 -5.36 0.36
CA THR A 71 17.45 -6.10 1.30
C THR A 71 17.47 -7.58 1.00
N GLU A 72 17.16 -8.41 2.00
CA GLU A 72 17.24 -9.88 1.85
C GLU A 72 15.88 -10.58 2.03
N ASN A 73 15.01 -10.07 2.92
CA ASN A 73 13.82 -10.79 3.37
C ASN A 73 12.51 -10.07 3.03
N ILE A 74 12.49 -8.73 3.15
CA ILE A 74 11.28 -7.93 3.03
C ILE A 74 10.68 -8.05 1.63
N ARG A 75 9.35 -8.24 1.55
CA ARG A 75 8.62 -8.21 0.28
C ARG A 75 8.51 -6.79 -0.22
N LEU A 76 8.64 -6.65 -1.53
CA LEU A 76 8.67 -5.36 -2.22
C LEU A 76 7.43 -5.24 -3.09
N THR A 77 6.55 -4.30 -2.78
CA THR A 77 5.25 -4.17 -3.42
C THR A 77 4.96 -2.74 -3.88
N SER A 78 4.04 -2.58 -4.78
CA SER A 78 3.42 -1.26 -5.04
C SER A 78 2.31 -0.96 -4.03
N ALA A 79 2.01 0.34 -3.84
CA ALA A 79 0.97 0.77 -2.87
C ALA A 79 0.21 2.04 -3.32
N VAL A 80 -0.34 2.04 -4.56
CA VAL A 80 -0.60 0.96 -5.51
C VAL A 80 0.09 1.23 -6.87
N THR A 81 0.18 0.23 -7.76
CA THR A 81 0.37 0.48 -9.19
C THR A 81 -0.93 1.04 -9.76
N VAL A 82 -0.87 2.23 -10.38
CA VAL A 82 -2.04 2.86 -11.04
C VAL A 82 -2.29 2.16 -12.37
N LEU A 83 -2.85 0.95 -12.30
CA LEU A 83 -3.03 0.07 -13.44
C LEU A 83 -3.93 0.69 -14.52
N SER A 84 -4.88 1.57 -14.13
CA SER A 84 -5.71 2.32 -15.09
C SER A 84 -4.86 3.15 -16.06
N ALA A 85 -3.73 3.70 -15.61
CA ALA A 85 -2.87 4.54 -16.43
C ALA A 85 -1.69 3.79 -17.07
N SER A 86 -1.36 2.59 -16.58
CA SER A 86 -0.19 1.81 -17.03
C SER A 86 -0.54 0.76 -18.09
N ASP A 87 0.42 0.32 -18.90
CA ASP A 87 0.27 -0.83 -19.80
C ASP A 87 0.50 -2.14 -19.02
N PRO A 88 -0.47 -3.08 -19.00
CA PRO A 88 -0.35 -4.32 -18.22
C PRO A 88 0.82 -5.21 -18.61
N VAL A 89 1.25 -5.18 -19.89
CA VAL A 89 2.44 -5.92 -20.35
C VAL A 89 3.68 -5.34 -19.69
N ARG A 90 3.80 -4.00 -19.69
CA ARG A 90 4.95 -3.33 -19.06
C ARG A 90 4.96 -3.56 -17.55
N VAL A 91 3.84 -3.39 -16.88
CA VAL A 91 3.71 -3.66 -15.42
C VAL A 91 4.15 -5.09 -15.10
N PHE A 92 3.66 -6.07 -15.86
CA PHE A 92 4.08 -7.46 -15.64
C PHE A 92 5.58 -7.66 -15.84
N GLN A 93 6.16 -7.12 -16.91
CA GLN A 93 7.60 -7.24 -17.21
C GLN A 93 8.46 -6.62 -16.12
N GLU A 94 8.09 -5.44 -15.63
CA GLU A 94 8.80 -4.73 -14.57
C GLU A 94 8.78 -5.51 -13.26
N PHE A 95 7.59 -5.98 -12.83
CA PHE A 95 7.49 -6.77 -11.60
C PHE A 95 8.06 -8.18 -11.74
N ALA A 96 8.01 -8.81 -12.91
CA ALA A 96 8.70 -10.07 -13.16
C ALA A 96 10.22 -9.89 -13.08
N THR A 97 10.75 -8.79 -13.60
CA THR A 97 12.17 -8.46 -13.49
C THR A 97 12.57 -8.17 -12.03
N LEU A 98 11.77 -7.38 -11.31
CA LEU A 98 11.94 -7.14 -9.88
C LEU A 98 11.93 -8.45 -9.08
N ASP A 99 11.05 -9.37 -9.45
CA ASP A 99 10.93 -10.67 -8.79
C ASP A 99 12.21 -11.52 -8.96
N LEU A 100 12.78 -11.52 -10.15
CA LEU A 100 14.07 -12.18 -10.41
C LEU A 100 15.22 -11.53 -9.63
N ILE A 101 15.31 -10.20 -9.62
CA ILE A 101 16.35 -9.45 -8.87
C ILE A 101 16.21 -9.72 -7.36
N SER A 102 15.00 -9.68 -6.85
CA SER A 102 14.69 -9.84 -5.42
C SER A 102 14.62 -11.31 -4.97
N ARG A 103 14.80 -12.27 -5.87
CA ARG A 103 14.71 -13.72 -5.58
C ARG A 103 13.34 -14.12 -5.01
N GLY A 104 12.26 -13.67 -5.66
CA GLY A 104 10.90 -14.08 -5.32
C GLY A 104 10.23 -13.24 -4.23
N ARG A 105 10.60 -11.96 -4.09
CA ARG A 105 10.02 -11.07 -3.08
C ARG A 105 9.09 -9.98 -3.66
N ALA A 106 8.89 -9.95 -4.97
CA ALA A 106 8.02 -8.95 -5.59
C ALA A 106 6.53 -9.28 -5.43
N GLU A 107 5.71 -8.25 -5.30
CA GLU A 107 4.25 -8.31 -5.34
C GLU A 107 3.70 -7.08 -6.06
N ILE A 108 2.49 -7.19 -6.60
CA ILE A 108 1.75 -6.06 -7.18
C ILE A 108 0.51 -5.81 -6.33
N VAL A 109 0.29 -4.57 -5.89
CA VAL A 109 -1.05 -4.12 -5.50
C VAL A 109 -1.59 -3.26 -6.63
N ALA A 110 -2.50 -3.82 -7.42
CA ALA A 110 -3.13 -3.13 -8.54
C ALA A 110 -4.29 -2.26 -8.07
N GLY A 111 -4.25 -0.99 -8.41
CA GLY A 111 -5.28 -0.02 -8.05
C GLY A 111 -5.62 0.94 -9.19
N ARG A 112 -6.63 1.78 -8.94
CA ARG A 112 -7.06 2.81 -9.88
C ARG A 112 -6.34 4.15 -9.69
N GLY A 113 -5.59 4.27 -8.59
CA GLY A 113 -5.07 5.56 -8.12
C GLY A 113 -6.13 6.41 -7.43
N SER A 114 -5.69 7.31 -6.58
CA SER A 114 -6.56 8.26 -5.86
C SER A 114 -6.50 9.67 -6.44
N PHE A 115 -5.56 9.94 -7.32
CA PHE A 115 -5.36 11.22 -8.01
C PHE A 115 -5.59 11.07 -9.50
N ILE A 116 -5.93 12.18 -10.16
CA ILE A 116 -6.38 12.17 -11.56
C ILE A 116 -5.29 12.57 -12.57
N GLU A 117 -4.14 13.04 -12.11
CA GLU A 117 -3.07 13.60 -12.96
C GLU A 117 -2.51 12.60 -13.97
N SER A 118 -2.50 11.32 -13.64
CA SER A 118 -2.04 10.27 -14.55
C SER A 118 -2.88 10.18 -15.84
N TYR A 119 -4.18 10.53 -15.79
CA TYR A 119 -5.04 10.42 -16.96
C TYR A 119 -4.63 11.38 -18.08
N PRO A 120 -4.63 12.71 -17.91
CA PRO A 120 -4.19 13.62 -18.96
C PRO A 120 -2.72 13.46 -19.29
N LEU A 121 -1.85 13.09 -18.31
CA LEU A 121 -0.42 12.88 -18.53
C LEU A 121 -0.14 11.76 -19.54
N PHE A 122 -0.92 10.68 -19.48
CA PHE A 122 -0.78 9.53 -20.38
C PHE A 122 -1.83 9.49 -21.51
N GLY A 123 -2.52 10.62 -21.77
CA GLY A 123 -3.49 10.73 -22.86
C GLY A 123 -4.75 9.90 -22.66
N LEU A 124 -5.13 9.65 -21.40
CA LEU A 124 -6.32 8.88 -21.04
C LEU A 124 -7.45 9.80 -20.62
N ARG A 125 -8.68 9.32 -20.75
CA ARG A 125 -9.89 10.06 -20.37
C ARG A 125 -10.35 9.61 -18.99
N LEU A 126 -10.67 10.56 -18.12
CA LEU A 126 -11.14 10.25 -16.76
C LEU A 126 -12.48 9.52 -16.75
N GLU A 127 -13.32 9.74 -17.77
CA GLU A 127 -14.59 9.03 -17.93
C GLU A 127 -14.41 7.52 -18.15
N ASP A 128 -13.24 7.08 -18.63
CA ASP A 128 -12.88 5.66 -18.81
C ASP A 128 -12.25 5.03 -17.56
N TYR A 129 -12.25 5.74 -16.43
CA TYR A 129 -11.59 5.35 -15.17
C TYR A 129 -11.85 3.89 -14.76
N ASP A 130 -13.11 3.46 -14.72
CA ASP A 130 -13.49 2.11 -14.32
C ASP A 130 -13.21 1.07 -15.41
N SER A 131 -13.53 1.39 -16.67
CA SER A 131 -13.36 0.46 -17.79
C SER A 131 -11.89 0.19 -18.09
N LEU A 132 -11.02 1.20 -17.96
CA LEU A 132 -9.56 1.04 -18.06
C LEU A 132 -9.04 0.05 -17.01
N PHE A 133 -9.44 0.20 -15.75
CA PHE A 133 -8.98 -0.69 -14.70
C PHE A 133 -9.42 -2.14 -14.92
N VAL A 134 -10.72 -2.33 -15.24
CA VAL A 134 -11.28 -3.68 -15.44
C VAL A 134 -10.58 -4.40 -16.58
N GLU A 135 -10.45 -3.73 -17.72
CA GLU A 135 -9.82 -4.29 -18.92
C GLU A 135 -8.35 -4.61 -18.70
N LYS A 136 -7.62 -3.69 -18.08
CA LYS A 136 -6.18 -3.85 -17.83
C LYS A 136 -5.88 -4.89 -16.76
N LEU A 137 -6.75 -5.02 -15.74
CA LEU A 137 -6.63 -6.09 -14.75
C LEU A 137 -6.87 -7.47 -15.38
N ASP A 138 -7.88 -7.61 -16.25
CA ASP A 138 -8.12 -8.86 -16.98
C ASP A 138 -6.90 -9.27 -17.81
N LEU A 139 -6.31 -8.32 -18.55
CA LEU A 139 -5.10 -8.58 -19.32
C LEU A 139 -3.91 -8.96 -18.40
N LEU A 140 -3.69 -8.24 -17.31
CA LEU A 140 -2.61 -8.54 -16.37
C LEU A 140 -2.72 -9.96 -15.79
N LEU A 141 -3.93 -10.40 -15.46
CA LEU A 141 -4.18 -11.75 -14.95
C LEU A 141 -3.97 -12.82 -16.03
N LYS A 142 -4.32 -12.56 -17.29
CA LYS A 142 -4.03 -13.46 -18.41
C LYS A 142 -2.52 -13.58 -18.68
N ILE A 143 -1.80 -12.46 -18.62
CA ILE A 143 -0.33 -12.46 -18.75
C ILE A 143 0.30 -13.27 -17.62
N ARG A 144 -0.18 -13.11 -16.38
CA ARG A 144 0.29 -13.89 -15.24
C ARG A 144 0.10 -15.38 -15.44
N ALA A 145 -1.05 -15.78 -15.99
CA ALA A 145 -1.44 -17.19 -16.15
C ALA A 145 -0.76 -17.90 -17.34
N SER A 146 -0.33 -17.16 -18.37
CA SER A 146 0.21 -17.76 -19.58
C SER A 146 1.35 -16.94 -20.19
N THR A 147 2.35 -17.62 -20.73
CA THR A 147 3.45 -16.97 -21.46
C THR A 147 2.99 -16.44 -22.81
N GLN A 148 2.18 -17.20 -23.56
CA GLN A 148 1.57 -16.77 -24.82
C GLN A 148 0.17 -16.24 -24.56
N VAL A 149 -0.13 -15.03 -25.03
CA VAL A 149 -1.36 -14.33 -24.72
C VAL A 149 -2.15 -13.96 -25.97
N HIS A 150 -3.39 -14.43 -26.03
CA HIS A 150 -4.42 -13.96 -26.97
C HIS A 150 -5.42 -13.12 -26.16
N TRP A 151 -5.54 -11.85 -26.54
CA TRP A 151 -6.41 -10.94 -25.82
C TRP A 151 -6.83 -9.76 -26.71
N SER A 152 -8.02 -9.24 -26.50
CA SER A 152 -8.50 -8.02 -27.15
C SER A 152 -9.33 -7.19 -26.17
N GLY A 153 -9.24 -5.88 -26.28
CA GLY A 153 -9.98 -4.93 -25.46
C GLY A 153 -10.26 -3.64 -26.22
N ARG A 154 -10.86 -2.69 -25.53
CA ARG A 154 -11.23 -1.38 -26.09
C ARG A 154 -10.09 -0.37 -25.96
N HIS A 155 -9.33 -0.43 -24.88
CA HIS A 155 -8.37 0.60 -24.49
C HIS A 155 -6.93 0.27 -24.86
N ARG A 156 -6.71 -0.91 -25.42
CA ARG A 156 -5.38 -1.38 -25.83
C ARG A 156 -5.46 -2.26 -27.07
N ALA A 157 -4.44 -2.18 -27.93
CA ALA A 157 -4.30 -3.07 -29.06
C ALA A 157 -4.28 -4.56 -28.65
N ALA A 158 -4.90 -5.40 -29.47
CA ALA A 158 -5.00 -6.84 -29.23
C ALA A 158 -3.61 -7.51 -29.18
N LEU A 159 -3.53 -8.59 -28.42
CA LEU A 159 -2.45 -9.57 -28.43
C LEU A 159 -2.94 -10.82 -29.17
N THR A 160 -2.17 -11.28 -30.14
CA THR A 160 -2.54 -12.38 -31.06
C THR A 160 -1.61 -13.59 -30.91
N GLY A 161 -1.14 -13.87 -29.69
CA GLY A 161 -0.24 -14.97 -29.39
C GLY A 161 1.19 -14.55 -29.08
N GLN A 162 1.42 -13.26 -28.79
CA GLN A 162 2.75 -12.79 -28.38
C GLN A 162 3.16 -13.40 -27.05
N ALA A 163 4.42 -13.84 -26.98
CA ALA A 163 5.02 -14.30 -25.74
C ALA A 163 5.55 -13.13 -24.91
N ILE A 164 5.28 -13.18 -23.59
CA ILE A 164 5.65 -12.09 -22.68
C ILE A 164 6.72 -12.58 -21.71
N TYR A 165 7.87 -11.93 -21.73
CA TYR A 165 9.05 -12.22 -20.90
C TYR A 165 9.59 -10.95 -20.26
N PRO A 166 10.40 -11.08 -19.11
CA PRO A 166 10.73 -12.36 -18.47
C PRO A 166 9.51 -12.96 -17.73
N ARG A 167 9.63 -14.22 -17.33
CA ARG A 167 8.70 -14.81 -16.34
C ARG A 167 9.28 -14.59 -14.94
N PRO A 168 8.44 -14.36 -13.93
CA PRO A 168 8.90 -14.22 -12.55
C PRO A 168 9.41 -15.56 -11.99
N LEU A 169 10.14 -15.49 -10.88
CA LEU A 169 10.52 -16.68 -10.11
C LEU A 169 9.31 -17.30 -9.40
N GLN A 170 8.43 -16.44 -8.86
CA GLN A 170 7.19 -16.85 -8.22
C GLN A 170 6.15 -17.30 -9.27
N ASP A 171 5.51 -18.44 -9.06
CA ASP A 171 4.42 -18.93 -9.91
C ASP A 171 3.19 -19.29 -9.04
N PRO A 172 2.11 -18.49 -9.08
CA PRO A 172 1.98 -17.23 -9.81
C PRO A 172 2.60 -16.03 -9.05
N LEU A 173 3.00 -14.98 -9.80
CA LEU A 173 3.36 -13.69 -9.20
C LEU A 173 2.18 -13.14 -8.37
N PRO A 174 2.37 -12.77 -7.09
CA PRO A 174 1.28 -12.29 -6.25
C PRO A 174 0.73 -10.95 -6.76
N ILE A 175 -0.59 -10.88 -6.92
CA ILE A 175 -1.34 -9.68 -7.31
C ILE A 175 -2.47 -9.47 -6.31
N TRP A 176 -2.48 -8.33 -5.65
CA TRP A 176 -3.52 -7.84 -4.76
C TRP A 176 -4.37 -6.78 -5.47
N VAL A 177 -5.59 -6.57 -5.02
CA VAL A 177 -6.43 -5.47 -5.50
C VAL A 177 -6.54 -4.41 -4.41
N GLY A 178 -6.10 -3.20 -4.72
CA GLY A 178 -6.25 -2.02 -3.85
C GLY A 178 -7.65 -1.43 -3.98
N VAL A 179 -8.33 -1.23 -2.84
CA VAL A 179 -9.69 -0.67 -2.79
C VAL A 179 -9.82 0.41 -1.73
N GLY A 180 -10.68 1.40 -1.98
CA GLY A 180 -11.06 2.42 -0.99
C GLY A 180 -12.39 2.07 -0.30
N GLY A 181 -13.54 2.29 -0.96
CA GLY A 181 -14.85 2.08 -0.34
C GLY A 181 -15.98 1.78 -1.34
N THR A 182 -15.64 1.52 -2.60
CA THR A 182 -16.62 1.24 -3.66
C THR A 182 -17.02 -0.24 -3.64
N PRO A 183 -18.28 -0.62 -3.34
CA PRO A 183 -18.70 -2.02 -3.17
C PRO A 183 -18.37 -2.92 -4.36
N GLU A 184 -18.51 -2.40 -5.59
CA GLU A 184 -18.23 -3.15 -6.82
C GLU A 184 -16.77 -3.60 -6.91
N SER A 185 -15.84 -2.84 -6.33
CA SER A 185 -14.42 -3.20 -6.29
C SER A 185 -14.17 -4.38 -5.35
N PHE A 186 -14.88 -4.45 -4.23
CA PHE A 186 -14.85 -5.58 -3.29
C PHE A 186 -15.42 -6.85 -3.93
N VAL A 187 -16.57 -6.75 -4.57
CA VAL A 187 -17.19 -7.87 -5.31
C VAL A 187 -16.25 -8.39 -6.39
N ARG A 188 -15.68 -7.50 -7.20
CA ARG A 188 -14.75 -7.87 -8.28
C ARG A 188 -13.53 -8.63 -7.76
N ALA A 189 -12.87 -8.12 -6.72
CA ALA A 189 -11.73 -8.79 -6.11
C ALA A 189 -12.11 -10.19 -5.60
N GLY A 190 -13.26 -10.32 -4.94
CA GLY A 190 -13.80 -11.60 -4.47
C GLY A 190 -14.06 -12.57 -5.62
N MET A 191 -14.78 -12.16 -6.64
CA MET A 191 -15.08 -12.99 -7.82
C MET A 191 -13.81 -13.49 -8.52
N LEU A 192 -12.75 -12.69 -8.56
CA LEU A 192 -11.45 -13.05 -9.13
C LEU A 192 -10.60 -13.91 -8.19
N GLY A 193 -10.98 -14.10 -6.92
CA GLY A 193 -10.21 -14.81 -5.92
C GLY A 193 -8.85 -14.16 -5.64
N LEU A 194 -8.76 -12.82 -5.75
CA LEU A 194 -7.55 -12.05 -5.49
C LEU A 194 -7.55 -11.50 -4.06
N PRO A 195 -6.41 -11.50 -3.39
CA PRO A 195 -6.27 -10.84 -2.09
C PRO A 195 -6.59 -9.35 -2.19
N LEU A 196 -7.17 -8.80 -1.12
CA LEU A 196 -7.69 -7.45 -1.05
C LEU A 196 -6.81 -6.57 -0.16
N MET A 197 -6.39 -5.39 -0.64
CA MET A 197 -5.76 -4.35 0.17
C MET A 197 -6.73 -3.18 0.34
N VAL A 198 -7.23 -2.99 1.56
CA VAL A 198 -8.22 -1.95 1.87
C VAL A 198 -7.53 -0.71 2.43
N ALA A 199 -7.71 0.44 1.78
CA ALA A 199 -7.22 1.72 2.30
C ALA A 199 -8.26 2.33 3.25
N ILE A 200 -7.94 2.36 4.54
CA ILE A 200 -8.77 2.99 5.58
C ILE A 200 -7.96 4.13 6.20
N ILE A 201 -8.01 5.29 5.59
CA ILE A 201 -7.24 6.48 6.00
C ILE A 201 -8.05 7.46 6.85
N GLY A 202 -9.32 7.16 7.14
CA GLY A 202 -10.20 7.99 7.94
C GLY A 202 -11.45 7.25 8.41
N GLY A 203 -12.17 7.84 9.35
CA GLY A 203 -13.36 7.24 9.95
C GLY A 203 -13.04 6.09 10.91
N GLU A 204 -14.00 5.20 11.10
CA GLU A 204 -13.86 4.01 11.94
C GLU A 204 -13.71 2.75 11.07
N PRO A 205 -12.70 1.91 11.28
CA PRO A 205 -12.48 0.68 10.51
C PRO A 205 -13.70 -0.25 10.44
N LYS A 206 -14.47 -0.37 11.53
CA LYS A 206 -15.66 -1.24 11.58
C LYS A 206 -16.67 -0.97 10.47
N ARG A 207 -16.70 0.25 9.91
CA ARG A 207 -17.60 0.63 8.81
C ARG A 207 -17.30 -0.10 7.51
N PHE A 208 -16.08 -0.67 7.37
CA PHE A 208 -15.65 -1.44 6.21
C PHE A 208 -16.01 -2.94 6.32
N ARG A 209 -16.44 -3.40 7.51
CA ARG A 209 -16.80 -4.81 7.72
C ARG A 209 -17.85 -5.32 6.72
N PRO A 210 -18.96 -4.62 6.44
CA PRO A 210 -19.93 -5.09 5.43
C PRO A 210 -19.34 -5.24 4.03
N LEU A 211 -18.38 -4.38 3.64
CA LEU A 211 -17.71 -4.46 2.35
C LEU A 211 -16.76 -5.67 2.30
N ILE A 212 -16.05 -5.96 3.38
CA ILE A 212 -15.19 -7.15 3.49
C ILE A 212 -16.03 -8.44 3.48
N ASP A 213 -17.19 -8.45 4.15
CA ASP A 213 -18.10 -9.59 4.11
C ASP A 213 -18.66 -9.80 2.68
N LEU A 214 -18.97 -8.72 1.98
CA LEU A 214 -19.37 -8.76 0.56
C LEU A 214 -18.27 -9.34 -0.34
N TYR A 215 -17.00 -8.96 -0.13
CA TYR A 215 -15.84 -9.54 -0.81
C TYR A 215 -15.74 -11.05 -0.59
N ARG A 216 -15.79 -11.48 0.67
CA ARG A 216 -15.70 -12.90 1.04
C ARG A 216 -16.85 -13.72 0.48
N GLU A 217 -18.07 -13.18 0.53
CA GLU A 217 -19.25 -13.83 -0.03
C GLU A 217 -19.17 -13.97 -1.56
N ALA A 218 -18.74 -12.90 -2.27
CA ALA A 218 -18.52 -12.97 -3.71
C ALA A 218 -17.48 -14.02 -4.10
N GLY A 219 -16.38 -14.11 -3.35
CA GLY A 219 -15.34 -15.10 -3.57
C GLY A 219 -15.82 -16.53 -3.31
N ARG A 220 -16.55 -16.75 -2.22
CA ARG A 220 -17.15 -18.04 -1.90
C ARG A 220 -18.13 -18.49 -2.99
N ARG A 221 -19.00 -17.60 -3.49
CA ARG A 221 -19.92 -17.91 -4.60
C ARG A 221 -19.19 -18.22 -5.91
N ALA A 222 -18.03 -17.63 -6.14
CA ALA A 222 -17.17 -17.92 -7.28
C ALA A 222 -16.34 -19.20 -7.13
N GLY A 223 -16.47 -19.93 -5.98
CA GLY A 223 -15.77 -21.18 -5.73
C GLY A 223 -14.35 -21.04 -5.19
N HIS A 224 -13.96 -19.86 -4.73
CA HIS A 224 -12.64 -19.65 -4.12
C HIS A 224 -12.62 -20.06 -2.65
N SER A 225 -11.52 -20.68 -2.22
CA SER A 225 -11.33 -21.06 -0.82
C SER A 225 -11.08 -19.85 0.07
N PRO A 226 -11.47 -19.88 1.37
CA PRO A 226 -11.28 -18.78 2.30
C PRO A 226 -9.82 -18.32 2.44
N GLU A 227 -8.86 -19.24 2.30
CA GLU A 227 -7.42 -19.00 2.40
C GLU A 227 -6.90 -18.07 1.29
N ARG A 228 -7.57 -18.07 0.14
CA ARG A 228 -7.26 -17.14 -0.97
C ARG A 228 -7.87 -15.76 -0.77
N LEU A 229 -8.91 -15.65 0.03
CA LEU A 229 -9.69 -14.43 0.24
C LEU A 229 -9.11 -13.62 1.42
N THR A 230 -7.80 -13.38 1.38
CA THR A 230 -7.10 -12.63 2.41
C THR A 230 -7.33 -11.12 2.29
N VAL A 231 -7.28 -10.42 3.44
CA VAL A 231 -7.51 -8.98 3.53
C VAL A 231 -6.30 -8.33 4.17
N GLY A 232 -5.76 -7.32 3.52
CA GLY A 232 -4.77 -6.39 4.06
C GLY A 232 -5.40 -5.04 4.37
N LEU A 233 -4.83 -4.32 5.31
CA LEU A 233 -5.16 -2.95 5.66
C LEU A 233 -3.99 -2.02 5.34
N HIS A 234 -4.27 -0.95 4.60
CA HIS A 234 -3.41 0.22 4.49
C HIS A 234 -4.00 1.36 5.32
N SER A 235 -3.21 1.93 6.22
CA SER A 235 -3.64 3.08 7.03
C SER A 235 -2.48 4.01 7.35
N VAL A 236 -2.80 5.27 7.64
CA VAL A 236 -1.81 6.25 8.13
C VAL A 236 -1.39 5.87 9.55
N GLY A 237 -0.09 5.85 9.81
CA GLY A 237 0.43 5.47 11.11
C GLY A 237 1.80 6.05 11.41
N PHE A 238 2.10 6.25 12.70
CA PHE A 238 3.39 6.73 13.17
C PHE A 238 3.61 6.34 14.63
N LEU A 239 4.87 6.06 14.98
CA LEU A 239 5.25 5.62 16.33
C LEU A 239 6.30 6.53 16.96
N ALA A 240 6.17 6.73 18.26
CA ALA A 240 7.18 7.34 19.11
C ALA A 240 7.21 6.67 20.48
N GLU A 241 8.06 7.15 21.40
CA GLU A 241 8.17 6.60 22.76
C GLU A 241 6.87 6.74 23.53
N THR A 242 6.14 7.85 23.33
CA THR A 242 4.84 8.09 23.93
C THR A 242 3.78 8.43 22.88
N THR A 243 2.53 8.17 23.22
CA THR A 243 1.38 8.48 22.35
C THR A 243 1.25 9.97 22.06
N ASP A 244 1.56 10.83 23.03
CA ASP A 244 1.50 12.28 22.84
C ASP A 244 2.67 12.76 21.99
N GLU A 245 3.87 12.26 22.17
CA GLU A 245 5.02 12.57 21.32
C GLU A 245 4.73 12.20 19.85
N ALA A 246 4.17 11.01 19.60
CA ALA A 246 3.81 10.58 18.26
C ALA A 246 2.80 11.55 17.62
N ALA A 247 1.82 12.01 18.38
CA ALA A 247 0.83 12.97 17.91
C ALA A 247 1.43 14.35 17.60
N GLU A 248 2.29 14.87 18.47
CA GLU A 248 2.92 16.19 18.27
C GLU A 248 3.86 16.22 17.08
N ILE A 249 4.61 15.13 16.85
CA ILE A 249 5.50 15.00 15.69
C ILE A 249 4.71 14.91 14.39
N PHE A 250 3.64 14.11 14.37
CA PHE A 250 2.98 13.74 13.13
C PHE A 250 1.87 14.71 12.69
N PHE A 251 1.17 15.33 13.66
CA PHE A 251 0.00 16.17 13.39
C PHE A 251 0.26 17.33 12.43
N PRO A 252 1.34 18.13 12.56
CA PRO A 252 1.55 19.28 11.67
C PRO A 252 1.59 18.89 10.20
N GLY A 253 2.39 17.86 9.85
CA GLY A 253 2.48 17.35 8.50
C GLY A 253 1.17 16.71 8.00
N TYR A 254 0.49 15.95 8.87
CA TYR A 254 -0.82 15.40 8.59
C TYR A 254 -1.85 16.50 8.28
N ALA A 255 -1.96 17.50 9.14
CA ALA A 255 -2.92 18.57 8.97
C ALA A 255 -2.67 19.37 7.68
N HIS A 256 -1.41 19.69 7.37
CA HIS A 256 -1.03 20.36 6.14
C HIS A 256 -1.42 19.54 4.90
N THR A 257 -0.92 18.32 4.80
CA THR A 257 -1.11 17.45 3.61
C THR A 257 -2.58 17.12 3.38
N PHE A 258 -3.32 16.73 4.43
CA PHE A 258 -4.72 16.40 4.28
C PHE A 258 -5.63 17.62 4.05
N THR A 259 -5.19 18.81 4.47
CA THR A 259 -5.89 20.07 4.11
C THR A 259 -5.67 20.40 2.63
N GLU A 260 -4.44 20.32 2.12
CA GLU A 260 -4.15 20.61 0.71
C GLU A 260 -4.85 19.62 -0.23
N ILE A 261 -4.75 18.33 0.03
CA ILE A 261 -5.48 17.29 -0.73
C ILE A 261 -7.00 17.49 -0.59
N GLY A 262 -7.46 17.89 0.58
CA GLY A 262 -8.86 18.14 0.87
C GLY A 262 -9.47 19.26 0.03
N LYS A 263 -8.72 20.32 -0.26
CA LYS A 263 -9.19 21.42 -1.12
C LYS A 263 -9.64 20.93 -2.49
N GLU A 264 -8.90 20.01 -3.09
CA GLU A 264 -9.23 19.43 -4.40
C GLU A 264 -10.50 18.56 -4.37
N ARG A 265 -10.86 18.05 -3.20
CA ARG A 265 -11.97 17.12 -2.97
C ARG A 265 -13.18 17.75 -2.27
N GLY A 266 -13.11 19.05 -1.98
CA GLY A 266 -14.15 19.76 -1.23
C GLY A 266 -14.26 19.31 0.24
N TRP A 267 -13.18 18.79 0.83
CA TRP A 267 -13.14 18.43 2.24
C TRP A 267 -12.79 19.63 3.11
N PRO A 268 -13.29 19.69 4.35
CA PRO A 268 -12.86 20.71 5.29
C PRO A 268 -11.39 20.51 5.67
N ALA A 269 -10.74 21.59 6.14
CA ALA A 269 -9.38 21.52 6.65
C ALA A 269 -9.28 20.52 7.82
N ALA A 270 -8.18 19.78 7.87
CA ALA A 270 -7.92 18.83 8.94
C ALA A 270 -7.66 19.56 10.26
N THR A 271 -8.41 19.23 11.30
CA THR A 271 -8.29 19.86 12.64
C THR A 271 -7.65 18.91 13.65
N ARG A 272 -7.06 19.46 14.71
CA ARG A 272 -6.50 18.67 15.81
C ARG A 272 -7.56 17.78 16.46
N ALA A 273 -8.76 18.27 16.68
CA ALA A 273 -9.84 17.48 17.29
C ALA A 273 -10.24 16.28 16.44
N GLN A 274 -10.31 16.44 15.10
CA GLN A 274 -10.57 15.33 14.19
C GLN A 274 -9.41 14.32 14.17
N PHE A 275 -8.16 14.79 14.13
CA PHE A 275 -6.99 13.94 14.22
C PHE A 275 -6.97 13.13 15.53
N ASP A 276 -7.23 13.77 16.68
CA ASP A 276 -7.28 13.11 17.98
C ASP A 276 -8.42 12.07 18.07
N ALA A 277 -9.57 12.34 17.47
CA ALA A 277 -10.64 11.34 17.34
C ALA A 277 -10.23 10.15 16.46
N LEU A 278 -9.56 10.40 15.33
CA LEU A 278 -9.11 9.36 14.40
C LEU A 278 -7.96 8.50 14.98
N ARG A 279 -7.07 9.07 15.79
CA ARG A 279 -6.03 8.30 16.51
C ARG A 279 -6.56 7.63 17.78
N GLY A 280 -7.79 7.93 18.20
CA GLY A 280 -8.46 7.29 19.32
C GLY A 280 -8.64 5.76 19.11
N PRO A 281 -9.10 5.03 20.15
CA PRO A 281 -9.11 3.56 20.15
C PRO A 281 -9.86 2.93 18.96
N THR A 282 -10.91 3.57 18.46
CA THR A 282 -11.77 3.06 17.39
C THR A 282 -11.56 3.75 16.04
N GLY A 283 -10.72 4.79 15.97
CA GLY A 283 -10.46 5.54 14.76
C GLY A 283 -9.43 4.84 13.84
N ALA A 284 -9.27 5.32 12.60
CA ALA A 284 -8.44 4.67 11.58
C ALA A 284 -6.93 4.84 11.82
N LEU A 285 -6.47 5.96 12.38
CA LEU A 285 -5.04 6.27 12.43
C LEU A 285 -4.29 5.40 13.43
N LEU A 286 -3.21 4.76 13.01
CA LEU A 286 -2.35 3.91 13.82
C LEU A 286 -1.19 4.72 14.42
N ILE A 287 -1.52 5.71 15.27
CA ILE A 287 -0.56 6.68 15.82
C ILE A 287 -0.51 6.57 17.35
N GLY A 288 0.70 6.43 17.89
CA GLY A 288 0.92 6.34 19.33
C GLY A 288 2.20 5.62 19.72
N ASP A 289 2.28 5.24 21.00
CA ASP A 289 3.31 4.32 21.49
C ASP A 289 3.06 2.88 21.04
N ALA A 290 4.06 2.02 21.20
CA ALA A 290 4.02 0.64 20.74
C ALA A 290 2.81 -0.16 21.28
N LYS A 291 2.48 0.00 22.56
CA LYS A 291 1.36 -0.73 23.19
C LYS A 291 0.02 -0.26 22.68
N THR A 292 -0.14 1.05 22.52
CA THR A 292 -1.35 1.67 21.97
C THR A 292 -1.59 1.21 20.55
N VAL A 293 -0.55 1.24 19.69
CA VAL A 293 -0.66 0.82 18.29
C VAL A 293 -0.91 -0.68 18.17
N ALA A 294 -0.22 -1.52 18.94
CA ALA A 294 -0.45 -2.97 18.95
C ALA A 294 -1.91 -3.31 19.32
N LYS A 295 -2.44 -2.74 20.41
CA LYS A 295 -3.85 -2.92 20.80
C LYS A 295 -4.81 -2.50 19.69
N LYS A 296 -4.51 -1.41 18.99
CA LYS A 296 -5.34 -0.92 17.90
C LYS A 296 -5.32 -1.83 16.68
N ILE A 297 -4.18 -2.42 16.34
CA ILE A 297 -4.10 -3.45 15.29
C ILE A 297 -4.98 -4.65 15.63
N LEU A 298 -4.95 -5.13 16.88
CA LEU A 298 -5.79 -6.23 17.34
C LEU A 298 -7.28 -5.88 17.25
N TYR A 299 -7.67 -4.69 17.71
CA TYR A 299 -9.04 -4.18 17.55
C TYR A 299 -9.47 -4.15 16.08
N VAL A 300 -8.63 -3.59 15.21
CA VAL A 300 -8.93 -3.51 13.76
C VAL A 300 -9.09 -4.91 13.15
N ASN A 301 -8.21 -5.84 13.52
CA ASN A 301 -8.35 -7.24 13.09
C ASN A 301 -9.69 -7.85 13.50
N GLU A 302 -10.13 -7.64 14.73
CA GLU A 302 -11.41 -8.14 15.24
C GLU A 302 -12.60 -7.53 14.49
N VAL A 303 -12.68 -6.21 14.41
CA VAL A 303 -13.84 -5.53 13.80
C VAL A 303 -13.94 -5.73 12.29
N LEU A 304 -12.84 -6.00 11.59
CA LEU A 304 -12.82 -6.34 10.18
C LEU A 304 -13.03 -7.85 9.92
N GLY A 305 -13.08 -8.68 10.97
CA GLY A 305 -13.29 -10.13 10.86
C GLY A 305 -12.08 -10.90 10.36
N GLY A 306 -10.91 -10.46 10.77
CA GLY A 306 -9.62 -11.08 10.41
C GLY A 306 -8.95 -10.41 9.23
N ILE A 307 -7.71 -9.95 9.44
CA ILE A 307 -6.82 -9.41 8.40
C ILE A 307 -5.49 -10.15 8.43
N SER A 308 -4.86 -10.29 7.27
CA SER A 308 -3.58 -10.98 7.11
C SER A 308 -2.36 -10.04 7.09
N ARG A 309 -2.60 -8.76 6.79
CA ARG A 309 -1.55 -7.74 6.61
C ARG A 309 -2.01 -6.38 7.12
N VAL A 310 -1.08 -5.62 7.69
CA VAL A 310 -1.25 -4.19 7.99
C VAL A 310 -0.04 -3.44 7.45
N THR A 311 -0.26 -2.39 6.66
CA THR A 311 0.78 -1.47 6.23
C THR A 311 0.53 -0.05 6.73
N PHE A 312 1.61 0.61 7.11
CA PHE A 312 1.61 1.94 7.70
C PHE A 312 2.10 2.96 6.68
N GLN A 313 1.27 3.88 6.25
CA GLN A 313 1.75 5.09 5.58
C GLN A 313 2.34 6.03 6.64
N MET A 314 3.66 5.99 6.80
CA MET A 314 4.34 6.73 7.86
C MET A 314 4.76 8.14 7.44
N GLY A 315 5.03 8.39 6.17
CA GLY A 315 5.50 9.67 5.64
C GLY A 315 4.41 10.42 4.89
N VAL A 316 3.75 11.38 5.52
CA VAL A 316 2.77 12.29 4.88
C VAL A 316 3.39 13.66 4.54
N SER A 317 4.52 14.01 5.16
CA SER A 317 5.36 15.17 4.89
C SER A 317 6.81 14.82 5.25
N THR A 318 7.74 15.73 4.96
CA THR A 318 9.12 15.57 5.43
C THR A 318 9.16 15.60 6.96
N LEU A 319 9.75 14.57 7.54
CA LEU A 319 10.03 14.46 8.96
C LEU A 319 11.55 14.37 9.17
N PRO A 320 12.08 14.78 10.34
CA PRO A 320 13.48 14.52 10.67
C PRO A 320 13.78 13.02 10.51
N HIS A 321 14.75 12.66 9.67
CA HIS A 321 15.03 11.27 9.28
C HIS A 321 15.22 10.33 10.47
N ARG A 322 15.90 10.80 11.51
CA ARG A 322 16.08 10.05 12.75
C ARG A 322 14.75 9.67 13.42
N LYS A 323 13.74 10.53 13.36
CA LYS A 323 12.40 10.24 13.91
C LYS A 323 11.69 9.17 13.09
N MET A 324 11.85 9.19 11.77
CA MET A 324 11.33 8.14 10.89
C MET A 324 12.01 6.80 11.17
N LEU A 325 13.34 6.75 11.24
CA LEU A 325 14.07 5.53 11.55
C LEU A 325 13.68 4.95 12.93
N ASN A 326 13.55 5.80 13.95
CA ASN A 326 13.09 5.36 15.28
C ASN A 326 11.67 4.76 15.23
N ALA A 327 10.76 5.37 14.48
CA ALA A 327 9.40 4.85 14.33
C ALA A 327 9.38 3.47 13.63
N ILE A 328 10.23 3.27 12.62
CA ILE A 328 10.41 1.97 11.92
C ILE A 328 10.99 0.93 12.89
N GLU A 329 11.98 1.30 13.69
CA GLU A 329 12.60 0.41 14.67
C GLU A 329 11.57 -0.04 15.72
N ILE A 330 10.79 0.88 16.30
CA ILE A 330 9.72 0.56 17.26
C ILE A 330 8.68 -0.38 16.61
N LEU A 331 8.28 -0.11 15.35
CA LEU A 331 7.32 -0.95 14.63
C LEU A 331 7.82 -2.39 14.50
N GLY A 332 9.07 -2.58 14.06
CA GLY A 332 9.64 -3.90 13.80
C GLY A 332 10.04 -4.67 15.07
N THR A 333 10.65 -3.97 16.05
CA THR A 333 11.22 -4.64 17.22
C THR A 333 10.26 -4.76 18.41
N VAL A 334 9.20 -3.94 18.47
CA VAL A 334 8.25 -3.94 19.60
C VAL A 334 6.84 -4.29 19.15
N VAL A 335 6.27 -3.54 18.21
CA VAL A 335 4.86 -3.72 17.80
C VAL A 335 4.66 -5.06 17.10
N ALA A 336 5.49 -5.37 16.11
CA ALA A 336 5.35 -6.60 15.33
C ALA A 336 5.44 -7.87 16.20
N PRO A 337 6.37 -8.02 17.14
CA PRO A 337 6.38 -9.14 18.07
C PRO A 337 5.13 -9.23 18.95
N ILE A 338 4.66 -8.12 19.51
CA ILE A 338 3.42 -8.11 20.33
C ILE A 338 2.25 -8.64 19.52
N VAL A 339 2.04 -8.09 18.33
CA VAL A 339 0.92 -8.50 17.46
C VAL A 339 1.05 -9.95 17.03
N ARG A 340 2.24 -10.41 16.62
CA ARG A 340 2.46 -11.80 16.18
C ARG A 340 2.23 -12.81 17.28
N ASN A 341 2.62 -12.50 18.52
CA ASN A 341 2.40 -13.38 19.67
C ASN A 341 0.91 -13.62 19.96
N GLU A 342 0.05 -12.60 19.82
CA GLU A 342 -1.40 -12.75 19.99
C GLU A 342 -2.03 -13.67 18.92
N PHE A 343 -1.39 -13.84 17.75
CA PHE A 343 -1.83 -14.77 16.70
C PHE A 343 -1.13 -16.13 16.76
N GLY A 344 -0.37 -16.44 17.81
CA GLY A 344 0.28 -17.73 18.01
C GLY A 344 1.43 -18.02 17.01
N VAL A 345 1.96 -17.00 16.36
CA VAL A 345 3.09 -17.12 15.43
C VAL A 345 4.38 -16.76 16.17
N THR A 346 4.98 -17.75 16.84
CA THR A 346 6.34 -17.60 17.37
C THR A 346 7.32 -17.68 16.20
N THR A 347 7.85 -16.55 15.76
CA THR A 347 8.91 -16.50 14.73
C THR A 347 10.21 -16.96 15.38
N VAL A 348 10.54 -18.24 15.26
CA VAL A 348 11.92 -18.71 15.45
C VAL A 348 12.65 -18.37 14.15
N ARG A 349 13.46 -17.32 14.14
CA ARG A 349 14.45 -17.09 13.08
C ARG A 349 15.64 -17.98 13.36
N SER A 350 15.89 -18.94 12.49
CA SER A 350 17.14 -19.72 12.41
C SER A 350 18.21 -18.89 11.73
#